data_469ad02456176d33f2d35742efdab2f4
#
_entry.id   469ad02456176d33f2d35742efdab2f4
#
_cell.length_a   1.000
_cell.length_b   1.000
_cell.length_c   1.000
_cell.angle_alpha   90.00
_cell.angle_beta   90.00
_cell.angle_gamma   90.00
#
_symmetry.space_group_name_H-M   'P 1'
#
loop_
_entity.id
_entity.type
_entity.pdbx_description
1 polymer ?
#
loop_
_entity_poly.entity_id
_entity_poly.type
_entity_poly.pdbx_seq_one_letter_code
_entity_poly.pdbx_strand_id
1 'polypeptide(L)'
;MLLHTVKVYPSKINLPKTKQLAWKIAEIASDNAKLNKDAIEMVINRIIDNASVAIASLNRKPVISSREMALKHSRKNGATLFGVNTKLKFDCEWAAWSNGTAVRELDFHDTFLAADYSHPGDNIPPILSVGQQNKKSGLDLSLIHI
;
A
#
# COMPACT_ATOMS: atom_id res chain seq x y z
N MET A 1 21.68 -0.23 4.16
CA MET A 1 20.43 0.56 4.14
C MET A 1 20.78 2.03 4.04
N LEU A 2 20.24 2.71 3.03
CA LEU A 2 20.39 4.15 2.84
C LEU A 2 19.69 4.92 3.95
N LEU A 3 20.34 5.96 4.48
CA LEU A 3 19.77 6.87 5.46
C LEU A 3 19.75 8.29 4.89
N HIS A 4 18.58 8.92 4.92
CA HIS A 4 18.40 10.29 4.49
C HIS A 4 18.02 11.22 5.63
N THR A 5 18.69 12.35 5.74
CA THR A 5 18.22 13.45 6.58
C THR A 5 17.15 14.23 5.82
N VAL A 6 15.98 14.36 6.43
CA VAL A 6 14.84 15.09 5.88
C VAL A 6 14.69 16.43 6.59
N LYS A 7 14.45 17.50 5.83
CA LYS A 7 14.11 18.83 6.33
C LYS A 7 12.82 19.30 5.71
N VAL A 8 12.03 20.05 6.47
CA VAL A 8 10.84 20.72 5.95
C VAL A 8 11.27 22.02 5.27
N TYR A 9 10.71 22.27 4.11
CA TYR A 9 10.94 23.50 3.34
C TYR A 9 9.62 24.23 3.07
N PRO A 10 9.60 25.56 3.09
CA PRO A 10 8.42 26.31 2.67
C PRO A 10 8.01 25.95 1.24
N SER A 11 6.70 25.87 0.97
CA SER A 11 6.16 25.46 -0.34
C SER A 11 6.60 26.33 -1.52
N LYS A 12 6.98 27.57 -1.27
CA LYS A 12 7.51 28.51 -2.28
C LYS A 12 8.95 28.21 -2.74
N ILE A 13 9.66 27.30 -2.04
CA ILE A 13 11.01 26.92 -2.41
C ILE A 13 10.95 25.79 -3.43
N ASN A 14 11.42 26.04 -4.63
CA ASN A 14 11.52 25.01 -5.67
C ASN A 14 12.77 24.14 -5.42
N LEU A 15 12.57 22.96 -4.87
CA LEU A 15 13.65 22.00 -4.61
C LEU A 15 14.02 21.23 -5.88
N PRO A 16 15.32 21.02 -6.15
CA PRO A 16 15.75 20.06 -7.15
C PRO A 16 15.13 18.68 -6.90
N LYS A 17 14.80 17.96 -7.98
CA LYS A 17 14.12 16.65 -7.92
C LYS A 17 14.75 15.67 -6.92
N THR A 18 16.08 15.57 -6.94
CA THR A 18 16.85 14.69 -6.04
C THR A 18 16.84 15.10 -4.57
N LYS A 19 16.37 16.30 -4.23
CA LYS A 19 16.22 16.77 -2.85
C LYS A 19 14.79 16.65 -2.31
N GLN A 20 13.85 16.30 -3.18
CA GLN A 20 12.44 16.10 -2.79
C GLN A 20 12.27 14.82 -1.99
N LEU A 21 11.30 14.81 -1.06
CA LEU A 21 11.02 13.65 -0.21
C LEU A 21 10.66 12.41 -1.05
N ALA A 22 9.84 12.58 -2.08
CA ALA A 22 9.45 11.46 -2.96
C ALA A 22 10.66 10.78 -3.64
N TRP A 23 11.68 11.56 -4.02
CA TRP A 23 12.91 10.99 -4.57
C TRP A 23 13.67 10.17 -3.54
N LYS A 24 13.82 10.70 -2.32
CA LYS A 24 14.50 9.98 -1.23
C LYS A 24 13.79 8.69 -0.83
N ILE A 25 12.45 8.69 -0.82
CA ILE A 25 11.65 7.48 -0.60
C ILE A 25 11.91 6.46 -1.72
N ALA A 26 11.92 6.90 -2.98
CA ALA A 26 12.20 6.02 -4.11
C ALA A 26 13.61 5.41 -4.05
N GLU A 27 14.61 6.18 -3.62
CA GLU A 27 15.98 5.66 -3.42
C GLU A 27 16.03 4.58 -2.34
N ILE A 28 15.35 4.78 -1.21
CA ILE A 28 15.26 3.76 -0.14
C ILE A 28 14.52 2.52 -0.64
N ALA A 29 13.40 2.70 -1.34
CA ALA A 29 12.62 1.59 -1.89
C ALA A 29 13.37 0.77 -2.96
N SER A 30 14.39 1.37 -3.59
CA SER A 30 15.25 0.74 -4.59
C SER A 30 16.55 0.19 -4.00
N ASP A 31 16.80 0.37 -2.71
CA ASP A 31 18.02 -0.10 -2.05
C ASP A 31 17.99 -1.62 -1.86
N ASN A 32 19.09 -2.29 -2.23
CA ASN A 32 19.26 -3.74 -2.03
C ASN A 32 19.59 -4.12 -0.57
N ALA A 33 18.99 -3.44 0.38
CA ALA A 33 19.18 -3.73 1.79
C ALA A 33 18.67 -5.13 2.14
N LYS A 34 19.45 -5.86 2.95
CA LYS A 34 18.96 -7.12 3.53
C LYS A 34 17.86 -6.82 4.54
N LEU A 35 16.70 -7.42 4.34
CA LEU A 35 15.59 -7.31 5.25
C LEU A 35 15.83 -8.14 6.52
N ASN A 36 15.49 -7.59 7.67
CA ASN A 36 15.42 -8.33 8.90
C ASN A 36 14.21 -9.28 8.84
N LYS A 37 14.36 -10.49 9.39
CA LYS A 37 13.29 -11.49 9.45
C LYS A 37 12.07 -10.95 10.20
N ASP A 38 12.26 -10.27 11.33
CA ASP A 38 11.18 -9.71 12.13
C ASP A 38 10.40 -8.63 11.37
N ALA A 39 11.09 -7.83 10.53
CA ALA A 39 10.43 -6.86 9.67
C ALA A 39 9.56 -7.52 8.60
N ILE A 40 10.01 -8.63 8.02
CA ILE A 40 9.22 -9.40 7.04
C ILE A 40 7.97 -9.99 7.72
N GLU A 41 8.11 -10.57 8.91
CA GLU A 41 6.98 -11.12 9.67
C GLU A 41 5.99 -10.02 10.04
N MET A 42 6.47 -8.84 10.44
CA MET A 42 5.59 -7.69 10.71
C MET A 42 4.80 -7.28 9.48
N VAL A 43 5.42 -7.17 8.30
CA VAL A 43 4.73 -6.83 7.06
C VAL A 43 3.66 -7.86 6.71
N ILE A 44 3.96 -9.16 6.86
CA ILE A 44 2.99 -10.23 6.63
C ILE A 44 1.79 -10.07 7.55
N ASN A 45 2.01 -9.85 8.85
CA ASN A 45 0.96 -9.67 9.83
C ASN A 45 0.09 -8.43 9.51
N ARG A 46 0.70 -7.32 9.08
CA ARG A 46 -0.03 -6.11 8.66
C ARG A 46 -0.90 -6.36 7.43
N ILE A 47 -0.39 -7.11 6.45
CA ILE A 47 -1.18 -7.48 5.26
C ILE A 47 -2.37 -8.36 5.64
N ILE A 48 -2.17 -9.34 6.55
CA ILE A 48 -3.24 -10.22 7.04
C ILE A 48 -4.29 -9.39 7.79
N ASP A 49 -3.87 -8.50 8.68
CA ASP A 49 -4.75 -7.61 9.43
C ASP A 49 -5.60 -6.75 8.48
N ASN A 50 -4.96 -6.06 7.54
CA ASN A 50 -5.66 -5.24 6.55
C ASN A 50 -6.63 -6.03 5.68
N ALA A 51 -6.24 -7.23 5.24
CA ALA A 51 -7.12 -8.09 4.46
C ALA A 51 -8.33 -8.55 5.29
N SER A 52 -8.14 -8.84 6.58
CA SER A 52 -9.20 -9.26 7.48
C SER A 52 -10.23 -8.14 7.71
N VAL A 53 -9.77 -6.92 7.97
CA VAL A 53 -10.63 -5.74 8.12
C VAL A 53 -11.39 -5.45 6.82
N ALA A 54 -10.70 -5.53 5.67
CA ALA A 54 -11.32 -5.36 4.36
C ALA A 54 -12.44 -6.39 4.11
N ILE A 55 -12.22 -7.66 4.45
CA ILE A 55 -13.24 -8.70 4.32
C ILE A 55 -14.44 -8.44 5.25
N ALA A 56 -14.20 -7.99 6.48
CA ALA A 56 -15.26 -7.65 7.43
C ALA A 56 -16.13 -6.47 6.96
N SER A 57 -15.59 -5.59 6.13
CA SER A 57 -16.29 -4.39 5.63
C SER A 57 -17.08 -4.60 4.32
N LEU A 58 -17.03 -5.79 3.70
CA LEU A 58 -17.55 -6.03 2.34
C LEU A 58 -19.02 -5.67 2.12
N ASN A 59 -19.83 -5.69 3.17
CA ASN A 59 -21.27 -5.39 3.13
C ASN A 59 -21.57 -3.90 3.37
N ARG A 60 -20.55 -3.06 3.54
CA ARG A 60 -20.72 -1.62 3.79
C ARG A 60 -20.93 -0.89 2.46
N LYS A 61 -21.83 0.10 2.46
CA LYS A 61 -22.22 0.84 1.23
C LYS A 61 -21.03 1.44 0.47
N PRO A 62 -20.07 2.15 1.11
CA PRO A 62 -18.91 2.69 0.39
C PRO A 62 -18.07 1.60 -0.27
N VAL A 63 -17.92 0.45 0.41
CA VAL A 63 -17.13 -0.68 -0.09
C VAL A 63 -17.82 -1.34 -1.28
N ILE A 64 -19.14 -1.56 -1.21
CA ILE A 64 -19.92 -2.08 -2.33
C ILE A 64 -19.76 -1.17 -3.54
N SER A 65 -19.98 0.13 -3.37
CA SER A 65 -19.89 1.11 -4.47
C SER A 65 -18.49 1.16 -5.12
N SER A 66 -17.43 1.19 -4.30
CA SER A 66 -16.05 1.20 -4.81
C SER A 66 -15.69 -0.10 -5.55
N ARG A 67 -16.17 -1.25 -5.06
CA ARG A 67 -15.98 -2.55 -5.72
C ARG A 67 -16.72 -2.66 -7.04
N GLU A 68 -17.97 -2.23 -7.09
CA GLU A 68 -18.75 -2.20 -8.34
C GLU A 68 -18.05 -1.37 -9.42
N MET A 69 -17.42 -0.27 -9.04
CA MET A 69 -16.63 0.53 -9.96
C MET A 69 -15.36 -0.22 -10.39
N ALA A 70 -14.58 -0.75 -9.44
CA ALA A 70 -13.36 -1.48 -9.74
C ALA A 70 -13.59 -2.71 -10.63
N LEU A 71 -14.72 -3.42 -10.47
CA LEU A 71 -15.11 -4.57 -11.29
C LEU A 71 -15.29 -4.23 -12.77
N LYS A 72 -15.54 -2.96 -13.12
CA LYS A 72 -15.66 -2.49 -14.52
C LYS A 72 -14.30 -2.28 -15.20
N HIS A 73 -13.21 -2.27 -14.44
CA HIS A 73 -11.86 -1.99 -14.91
C HIS A 73 -10.98 -3.24 -14.92
N SER A 74 -11.45 -4.28 -15.60
CA SER A 74 -10.68 -5.51 -15.75
C SER A 74 -9.40 -5.29 -16.54
N ARG A 75 -8.30 -5.94 -16.14
CA ARG A 75 -7.00 -5.83 -16.77
C ARG A 75 -6.25 -7.16 -16.74
N LYS A 76 -5.79 -7.64 -17.90
CA LYS A 76 -4.87 -8.76 -17.95
C LYS A 76 -3.57 -8.43 -17.17
N ASN A 77 -3.15 -9.31 -16.29
CA ASN A 77 -2.00 -9.09 -15.40
C ASN A 77 -2.15 -7.87 -14.45
N GLY A 78 -3.36 -7.56 -14.05
CA GLY A 78 -3.65 -6.53 -13.07
C GLY A 78 -3.55 -7.01 -11.62
N ALA A 79 -4.13 -6.24 -10.71
CA ALA A 79 -4.22 -6.50 -9.28
C ALA A 79 -5.50 -7.26 -8.89
N THR A 80 -5.54 -7.78 -7.66
CA THR A 80 -6.72 -8.44 -7.07
C THR A 80 -7.52 -7.49 -6.20
N LEU A 81 -8.80 -7.80 -6.04
CA LEU A 81 -9.66 -7.17 -5.04
C LEU A 81 -9.85 -8.12 -3.85
N PHE A 82 -9.81 -7.60 -2.62
CA PHE A 82 -10.14 -8.37 -1.44
C PHE A 82 -11.58 -8.90 -1.53
N GLY A 83 -11.77 -10.18 -1.24
CA GLY A 83 -13.07 -10.85 -1.31
C GLY A 83 -13.59 -11.12 -2.72
N VAL A 84 -12.79 -10.97 -3.76
CA VAL A 84 -13.12 -11.34 -5.15
C VAL A 84 -12.25 -12.50 -5.60
N ASN A 85 -12.76 -13.33 -6.51
CA ASN A 85 -12.00 -14.45 -7.06
C ASN A 85 -10.64 -13.98 -7.62
N THR A 86 -9.56 -14.54 -7.13
CA THR A 86 -8.18 -14.15 -7.46
C THR A 86 -7.78 -14.39 -8.91
N LYS A 87 -8.56 -15.16 -9.68
CA LYS A 87 -8.39 -15.32 -11.14
C LYS A 87 -8.77 -14.05 -11.90
N LEU A 88 -9.68 -13.25 -11.34
CA LEU A 88 -10.05 -11.96 -11.90
C LEU A 88 -9.01 -10.91 -11.52
N LYS A 89 -8.63 -10.10 -12.48
CA LYS A 89 -7.61 -9.07 -12.32
C LYS A 89 -8.14 -7.72 -12.82
N PHE A 90 -7.72 -6.66 -12.14
CA PHE A 90 -8.22 -5.32 -12.34
C PHE A 90 -7.05 -4.34 -12.44
N ASP A 91 -7.30 -3.18 -13.01
CA ASP A 91 -6.31 -2.12 -13.05
C ASP A 91 -5.89 -1.72 -11.62
N CYS A 92 -4.59 -1.52 -11.42
CA CYS A 92 -4.03 -1.32 -10.07
C CYS A 92 -4.58 -0.06 -9.38
N GLU A 93 -4.93 0.99 -10.12
CA GLU A 93 -5.50 2.22 -9.54
C GLU A 93 -6.87 1.94 -8.91
N TRP A 94 -7.73 1.23 -9.65
CA TRP A 94 -9.07 0.87 -9.17
C TRP A 94 -9.03 -0.20 -8.09
N ALA A 95 -8.09 -1.13 -8.18
CA ALA A 95 -7.87 -2.12 -7.13
C ALA A 95 -7.35 -1.45 -5.85
N ALA A 96 -6.41 -0.52 -5.93
CA ALA A 96 -5.90 0.23 -4.80
C ALA A 96 -7.01 1.03 -4.11
N TRP A 97 -7.82 1.76 -4.90
CA TRP A 97 -8.93 2.55 -4.38
C TRP A 97 -9.98 1.68 -3.69
N SER A 98 -10.43 0.60 -4.33
CA SER A 98 -11.45 -0.28 -3.75
C SER A 98 -10.96 -1.02 -2.50
N ASN A 99 -9.74 -1.55 -2.54
CA ASN A 99 -9.13 -2.23 -1.40
C ASN A 99 -8.86 -1.24 -0.25
N GLY A 100 -8.39 -0.03 -0.55
CA GLY A 100 -8.18 1.04 0.43
C GLY A 100 -9.48 1.47 1.11
N THR A 101 -10.55 1.64 0.33
CA THR A 101 -11.88 1.92 0.88
C THR A 101 -12.33 0.82 1.85
N ALA A 102 -12.11 -0.46 1.48
CA ALA A 102 -12.50 -1.59 2.31
C ALA A 102 -11.69 -1.68 3.63
N VAL A 103 -10.39 -1.39 3.58
CA VAL A 103 -9.52 -1.36 4.76
C VAL A 103 -9.93 -0.22 5.71
N ARG A 104 -10.24 0.96 5.16
CA ARG A 104 -10.56 2.15 5.97
C ARG A 104 -11.97 2.19 6.53
N GLU A 105 -12.92 1.51 5.92
CA GLU A 105 -14.37 1.66 6.22
C GLU A 105 -14.74 1.46 7.68
N LEU A 106 -14.10 0.50 8.36
CA LEU A 106 -14.41 0.21 9.75
C LEU A 106 -13.55 0.99 10.75
N ASP A 107 -12.54 1.72 10.27
CA ASP A 107 -11.53 2.41 11.09
C ASP A 107 -10.92 1.48 12.17
N PHE A 108 -10.71 0.22 11.79
CA PHE A 108 -10.27 -0.88 12.67
C PHE A 108 -8.98 -1.54 12.18
N HIS A 109 -8.28 -0.90 11.26
CA HIS A 109 -7.00 -1.34 10.73
C HIS A 109 -5.84 -0.87 11.62
N ASP A 110 -4.68 -1.37 11.32
CA ASP A 110 -3.45 -1.21 12.09
C ASP A 110 -3.06 0.26 12.34
N THR A 111 -2.37 0.46 13.45
CA THR A 111 -1.75 1.74 13.82
C THR A 111 -0.27 1.53 14.12
N PHE A 112 0.58 2.39 13.60
CA PHE A 112 1.98 2.49 13.96
C PHE A 112 2.18 3.71 14.85
N LEU A 113 2.73 3.47 16.05
CA LEU A 113 2.99 4.50 17.06
C LEU A 113 4.50 4.73 17.16
N ALA A 114 4.91 5.95 16.87
CA ALA A 114 6.30 6.41 17.00
C ALA A 114 6.31 7.85 17.54
N ALA A 115 7.26 8.69 17.12
CA ALA A 115 7.26 10.12 17.41
C ALA A 115 6.01 10.83 16.86
N ASP A 116 5.46 10.30 15.79
CA ASP A 116 4.13 10.61 15.25
C ASP A 116 3.43 9.28 14.95
N TYR A 117 2.10 9.30 14.82
CA TYR A 117 1.34 8.09 14.48
C TYR A 117 1.04 8.02 12.99
N SER A 118 0.87 6.81 12.49
CA SER A 118 0.44 6.56 11.12
C SER A 118 -0.36 5.25 11.02
N HIS A 119 -1.02 5.09 9.90
CA HIS A 119 -1.76 3.86 9.58
C HIS A 119 -1.11 3.19 8.35
N PRO A 120 -0.31 2.13 8.54
CA PRO A 120 0.24 1.36 7.43
C PRO A 120 -0.83 0.89 6.44
N GLY A 121 -2.04 0.62 6.92
CA GLY A 121 -3.21 0.27 6.11
C GLY A 121 -3.59 1.29 5.04
N ASP A 122 -3.20 2.55 5.16
CA ASP A 122 -3.41 3.56 4.13
C ASP A 122 -2.48 3.34 2.92
N ASN A 123 -1.33 2.71 3.12
CA ASN A 123 -0.31 2.49 2.10
C ASN A 123 -0.31 1.05 1.54
N ILE A 124 -0.73 0.07 2.33
CA ILE A 124 -0.68 -1.35 1.94
C ILE A 124 -1.50 -1.64 0.67
N PRO A 125 -2.77 -1.23 0.54
CA PRO A 125 -3.56 -1.52 -0.66
C PRO A 125 -2.95 -0.99 -1.96
N PRO A 126 -2.49 0.28 -2.07
CA PRO A 126 -1.86 0.77 -3.28
C PRO A 126 -0.54 0.07 -3.60
N ILE A 127 0.30 -0.18 -2.59
CA ILE A 127 1.59 -0.87 -2.78
C ILE A 127 1.37 -2.30 -3.30
N LEU A 128 0.45 -3.06 -2.69
CA LEU A 128 0.10 -4.41 -3.14
C LEU A 128 -0.45 -4.40 -4.57
N SER A 129 -1.34 -3.47 -4.89
CA SER A 129 -1.97 -3.40 -6.21
C SER A 129 -0.96 -3.10 -7.31
N VAL A 130 -0.09 -2.11 -7.10
CA VAL A 130 0.98 -1.77 -8.05
C VAL A 130 2.00 -2.90 -8.14
N GLY A 131 2.38 -3.50 -7.02
CA GLY A 131 3.30 -4.63 -6.97
C GLY A 131 2.78 -5.85 -7.75
N GLN A 132 1.51 -6.22 -7.56
CA GLN A 132 0.89 -7.32 -8.30
C GLN A 132 0.86 -7.07 -9.81
N GLN A 133 0.46 -5.88 -10.24
CA GLN A 133 0.42 -5.51 -11.66
C GLN A 133 1.82 -5.55 -12.30
N ASN A 134 2.85 -5.19 -11.55
CA ASN A 134 4.25 -5.23 -11.98
C ASN A 134 4.96 -6.56 -11.67
N LYS A 135 4.23 -7.58 -11.23
CA LYS A 135 4.75 -8.93 -10.93
C LYS A 135 5.90 -8.91 -9.90
N LYS A 136 5.83 -8.01 -8.94
CA LYS A 136 6.79 -7.94 -7.84
C LYS A 136 6.50 -9.03 -6.81
N SER A 137 7.55 -9.54 -6.17
CA SER A 137 7.42 -10.49 -5.07
C SER A 137 7.01 -9.79 -3.77
N GLY A 138 6.50 -10.53 -2.79
CA GLY A 138 6.24 -10.00 -1.46
C GLY A 138 7.51 -9.46 -0.77
N LEU A 139 8.67 -10.03 -1.10
CA LEU A 139 9.96 -9.57 -0.58
C LEU A 139 10.32 -8.16 -1.12
N ASP A 140 10.09 -7.93 -2.43
CA ASP A 140 10.29 -6.59 -3.03
C ASP A 140 9.40 -5.54 -2.35
N LEU A 141 8.17 -5.92 -1.99
CA LEU A 141 7.22 -5.02 -1.34
C LEU A 141 7.55 -4.76 0.12
N SER A 142 8.21 -5.69 0.80
CA SER A 142 8.59 -5.54 2.21
C SER A 142 9.57 -4.39 2.45
N LEU A 143 10.39 -4.02 1.46
CA LEU A 143 11.30 -2.87 1.54
C LEU A 143 10.57 -1.53 1.66
N ILE A 144 9.38 -1.42 1.09
CA ILE A 144 8.62 -0.17 1.06
C ILE A 144 7.94 0.09 2.41
N HIS A 145 7.65 -0.95 3.19
CA HIS A 145 7.00 -0.84 4.50
C HIS A 145 7.96 -0.56 5.67
N ILE A 146 9.25 -0.66 5.44
CA ILE A 146 10.28 -0.42 6.46
C ILE A 146 10.78 1.01 6.41
#